data_ebd6b69875cedcccd9bb067c77bb38c7
#
_entry.id   ebd6b69875cedcccd9bb067c77bb38c7
#
_cell.length_a   1.000
_cell.length_b   1.000
_cell.length_c   1.000
_cell.angle_alpha   90.00
_cell.angle_beta   90.00
_cell.angle_gamma   90.00
#
_symmetry.space_group_name_H-M   'P 1'
#
loop_
_entity.id
_entity.type
_entity.pdbx_description
1 polymer ?
#
loop_
_entity_poly.entity_id
_entity_poly.type
_entity_poly.pdbx_seq_one_letter_code
_entity_poly.pdbx_strand_id
1 'polypeptide(L)'
;MRRIRTIAIFPTLLTLANLVCGFYAIVVASRIDAPTELSDKTPLTSEINFRQIPKVPWIIDRSDPTQNIVLCGRLIVLGMLFDALDGRVARLANQTSDFGAQLDSLSDLVTFGAAPAFLMVKMCPHFSFEHRNWVWIIATVYVCCTALRLARFNVETTEEDDHSWFNGLPTPAAAAAIAGFALIFYMLRS
;
A
#
# COMPACT_ATOMS: atom_id res chain seq x y z
N MET A 1 -7.82 -1.98 36.73
CA MET A 1 -8.41 -1.43 35.47
C MET A 1 -7.49 -0.30 34.98
N ARG A 2 -6.70 -0.54 33.91
CA ARG A 2 -5.87 0.51 33.27
C ARG A 2 -6.80 1.49 32.56
N ARG A 3 -6.78 2.76 32.97
CA ARG A 3 -7.49 3.83 32.26
C ARG A 3 -6.92 3.92 30.84
N ILE A 4 -7.72 3.60 29.83
CA ILE A 4 -7.40 3.86 28.43
C ILE A 4 -7.37 5.40 28.34
N ARG A 5 -6.17 5.97 28.20
CA ARG A 5 -6.02 7.41 28.10
C ARG A 5 -6.54 7.86 26.76
N THR A 6 -7.53 8.71 26.77
CA THR A 6 -8.24 9.28 25.61
C THR A 6 -7.30 9.92 24.56
N ILE A 7 -6.07 10.29 24.95
CA ILE A 7 -5.07 10.93 24.09
C ILE A 7 -4.41 9.96 23.10
N ALA A 8 -4.42 8.63 23.40
CA ALA A 8 -3.87 7.62 22.48
C ALA A 8 -4.78 7.30 21.28
N ILE A 9 -6.01 7.80 21.27
CA ILE A 9 -6.98 7.52 20.22
C ILE A 9 -6.61 8.25 18.91
N PHE A 10 -6.09 9.46 19.01
CA PHE A 10 -5.82 10.29 17.82
C PHE A 10 -4.71 9.72 16.91
N PRO A 11 -3.52 9.32 17.43
CA PRO A 11 -2.52 8.63 16.60
C PRO A 11 -3.08 7.36 15.97
N THR A 12 -3.79 6.52 16.75
CA THR A 12 -4.39 5.28 16.24
C THR A 12 -5.37 5.51 15.09
N LEU A 13 -6.13 6.62 15.11
CA LEU A 13 -7.02 6.97 14.00
C LEU A 13 -6.24 7.34 12.73
N LEU A 14 -5.10 8.01 12.85
CA LEU A 14 -4.25 8.35 11.71
C LEU A 14 -3.62 7.09 11.11
N THR A 15 -3.14 6.17 11.94
CA THR A 15 -2.63 4.87 11.49
C THR A 15 -3.71 4.06 10.77
N LEU A 16 -4.94 4.05 11.29
CA LEU A 16 -6.07 3.42 10.61
C LEU A 16 -6.42 4.13 9.29
N ALA A 17 -6.31 5.45 9.21
CA ALA A 17 -6.52 6.19 7.97
C ALA A 17 -5.45 5.82 6.92
N ASN A 18 -4.17 5.66 7.32
CA ASN A 18 -3.12 5.12 6.48
C ASN A 18 -3.51 3.72 5.94
N LEU A 19 -3.93 2.80 6.82
CA LEU A 19 -4.36 1.45 6.44
C LEU A 19 -5.53 1.48 5.44
N VAL A 20 -6.52 2.34 5.66
CA VAL A 20 -7.67 2.51 4.76
C VAL A 20 -7.21 2.99 3.39
N CYS A 21 -6.28 3.95 3.32
CA CYS A 21 -5.71 4.41 2.05
C CYS A 21 -5.01 3.27 1.30
N GLY A 22 -4.18 2.48 1.98
CA GLY A 22 -3.47 1.33 1.40
C GLY A 22 -4.42 0.25 0.89
N PHE A 23 -5.38 -0.14 1.72
CA PHE A 23 -6.40 -1.13 1.32
C PHE A 23 -7.23 -0.63 0.13
N TYR A 24 -7.64 0.64 0.17
CA TYR A 24 -8.42 1.21 -0.93
C TYR A 24 -7.62 1.31 -2.23
N ALA A 25 -6.31 1.59 -2.15
CA ALA A 25 -5.43 1.52 -3.30
C ALA A 25 -5.41 0.13 -3.94
N ILE A 26 -5.38 -0.96 -3.14
CA ILE A 26 -5.47 -2.33 -3.64
C ILE A 26 -6.82 -2.59 -4.32
N VAL A 27 -7.94 -2.14 -3.72
CA VAL A 27 -9.28 -2.29 -4.30
C VAL A 27 -9.39 -1.55 -5.64
N VAL A 28 -8.84 -0.34 -5.75
CA VAL A 28 -8.82 0.40 -7.01
C VAL A 28 -7.92 -0.28 -8.03
N ALA A 29 -6.74 -0.77 -7.63
CA ALA A 29 -5.83 -1.49 -8.52
C ALA A 29 -6.44 -2.81 -9.03
N SER A 30 -7.26 -3.50 -8.23
CA SER A 30 -7.94 -4.73 -8.64
C SER A 30 -8.90 -4.51 -9.82
N ARG A 31 -9.38 -3.29 -10.00
CA ARG A 31 -10.28 -2.89 -11.11
C ARG A 31 -9.55 -2.57 -12.43
N ILE A 32 -8.23 -2.57 -12.41
CA ILE A 32 -7.43 -2.42 -13.62
C ILE A 32 -7.45 -3.77 -14.33
N ASP A 33 -8.38 -3.94 -15.28
CA ASP A 33 -8.52 -5.17 -16.05
C ASP A 33 -7.32 -5.33 -17.00
N ALA A 34 -6.85 -6.59 -17.14
CA ALA A 34 -5.98 -6.94 -18.25
C ALA A 34 -6.72 -6.73 -19.57
N PRO A 35 -6.03 -6.36 -20.69
CA PRO A 35 -6.67 -6.19 -21.98
C PRO A 35 -7.50 -7.42 -22.34
N THR A 36 -8.71 -7.20 -22.80
CA THR A 36 -9.77 -8.18 -23.05
C THR A 36 -9.46 -9.22 -24.15
N GLU A 37 -8.29 -9.15 -24.78
CA GLU A 37 -7.94 -10.04 -25.92
C GLU A 37 -7.67 -11.50 -25.51
N LEU A 38 -7.61 -11.82 -24.22
CA LEU A 38 -7.38 -13.19 -23.73
C LEU A 38 -8.65 -13.88 -23.22
N SER A 39 -9.80 -13.21 -23.24
CA SER A 39 -11.07 -13.73 -22.71
C SER A 39 -11.76 -14.72 -23.63
N ASP A 40 -11.30 -14.88 -24.90
CA ASP A 40 -12.05 -15.64 -25.91
C ASP A 40 -11.65 -17.13 -26.03
N LYS A 41 -10.75 -17.66 -25.18
CA LYS A 41 -10.23 -19.02 -25.36
C LYS A 41 -10.29 -20.00 -24.17
N THR A 42 -10.89 -19.66 -23.03
CA THR A 42 -11.03 -20.67 -21.96
C THR A 42 -12.40 -20.63 -21.27
N PRO A 43 -13.30 -21.59 -21.56
CA PRO A 43 -14.62 -21.65 -20.94
C PRO A 43 -14.63 -22.42 -19.60
N LEU A 44 -13.61 -22.34 -18.76
CA LEU A 44 -13.48 -23.14 -17.54
C LEU A 44 -13.00 -22.33 -16.33
N THR A 45 -13.62 -21.19 -16.08
CA THR A 45 -13.61 -20.64 -14.73
C THR A 45 -14.98 -20.06 -14.49
N SER A 46 -15.70 -20.64 -13.51
CA SER A 46 -16.89 -20.02 -12.93
C SER A 46 -16.47 -18.63 -12.44
N GLU A 47 -16.67 -17.65 -13.30
CA GLU A 47 -16.35 -16.26 -13.02
C GLU A 47 -17.10 -15.85 -11.77
N ILE A 48 -16.39 -15.69 -10.67
CA ILE A 48 -16.86 -14.80 -9.62
C ILE A 48 -16.88 -13.43 -10.29
N ASN A 49 -18.07 -13.04 -10.72
CA ASN A 49 -18.30 -11.85 -11.51
C ASN A 49 -18.13 -10.64 -10.57
N PHE A 50 -16.91 -10.20 -10.32
CA PHE A 50 -16.58 -8.99 -9.56
C PHE A 50 -17.27 -7.71 -10.12
N ARG A 51 -17.89 -7.81 -11.30
CA ARG A 51 -18.71 -6.77 -11.90
C ARG A 51 -20.02 -6.50 -11.13
N GLN A 52 -20.45 -7.40 -10.25
CA GLN A 52 -21.69 -7.26 -9.47
C GLN A 52 -21.48 -6.74 -8.04
N ILE A 53 -20.27 -6.32 -7.65
CA ILE A 53 -20.08 -5.56 -6.42
C ILE A 53 -20.92 -4.28 -6.55
N PRO A 54 -21.87 -4.01 -5.61
CA PRO A 54 -22.71 -2.84 -5.68
C PRO A 54 -21.85 -1.59 -5.93
N LYS A 55 -22.16 -0.83 -6.96
CA LYS A 55 -21.50 0.45 -7.26
C LYS A 55 -21.74 1.35 -6.06
N VAL A 56 -20.75 1.49 -5.20
CA VAL A 56 -20.82 2.43 -4.08
C VAL A 56 -20.77 3.83 -4.69
N PRO A 57 -21.84 4.66 -4.60
CA PRO A 57 -22.01 5.86 -5.41
C PRO A 57 -20.92 6.93 -5.24
N TRP A 58 -20.12 6.83 -4.17
CA TRP A 58 -19.02 7.74 -3.85
C TRP A 58 -17.63 7.18 -4.20
N ILE A 59 -17.58 5.96 -4.70
CA ILE A 59 -16.36 5.40 -5.28
C ILE A 59 -16.43 5.71 -6.76
N ILE A 60 -15.62 6.64 -7.19
CA ILE A 60 -15.53 7.15 -8.56
C ILE A 60 -15.45 5.97 -9.53
N ASP A 61 -16.52 5.79 -10.32
CA ASP A 61 -16.60 4.80 -11.40
C ASP A 61 -15.75 5.32 -12.57
N ARG A 62 -14.45 5.13 -12.47
CA ARG A 62 -13.52 5.48 -13.55
C ARG A 62 -13.28 4.22 -14.36
N SER A 63 -13.91 4.15 -15.52
CA SER A 63 -13.76 3.08 -16.50
C SER A 63 -12.35 3.03 -17.11
N ASP A 64 -11.58 4.13 -17.00
CA ASP A 64 -10.25 4.25 -17.60
C ASP A 64 -9.16 3.62 -16.71
N PRO A 65 -8.44 2.59 -17.19
CA PRO A 65 -7.35 1.96 -16.43
C PRO A 65 -6.28 2.96 -15.98
N THR A 66 -5.96 3.95 -16.81
CA THR A 66 -5.00 5.02 -16.52
C THR A 66 -5.40 5.84 -15.29
N GLN A 67 -6.66 6.22 -15.19
CA GLN A 67 -7.18 6.99 -14.05
C GLN A 67 -7.13 6.17 -12.76
N ASN A 68 -7.38 4.87 -12.82
CA ASN A 68 -7.28 3.97 -11.68
C ASN A 68 -5.83 3.83 -11.18
N ILE A 69 -4.85 3.74 -12.09
CA ILE A 69 -3.42 3.70 -11.73
C ILE A 69 -3.01 5.01 -11.04
N VAL A 70 -3.40 6.15 -11.60
CA VAL A 70 -3.11 7.47 -11.00
C VAL A 70 -3.79 7.61 -9.64
N LEU A 71 -5.02 7.13 -9.49
CA LEU A 71 -5.72 7.16 -8.20
C LEU A 71 -5.00 6.28 -7.16
N CYS A 72 -4.54 5.08 -7.53
CA CYS A 72 -3.74 4.24 -6.64
C CYS A 72 -2.46 4.95 -6.17
N GLY A 73 -1.71 5.56 -7.09
CA GLY A 73 -0.52 6.32 -6.74
C GLY A 73 -0.82 7.47 -5.76
N ARG A 74 -1.92 8.20 -5.98
CA ARG A 74 -2.36 9.29 -5.07
C ARG A 74 -2.76 8.76 -3.69
N LEU A 75 -3.42 7.61 -3.61
CA LEU A 75 -3.82 6.99 -2.34
C LEU A 75 -2.60 6.53 -1.53
N ILE A 76 -1.58 5.97 -2.20
CA ILE A 76 -0.32 5.59 -1.54
C ILE A 76 0.38 6.84 -0.99
N VAL A 77 0.46 7.92 -1.77
CA VAL A 77 1.05 9.21 -1.31
C VAL A 77 0.25 9.81 -0.16
N LEU A 78 -1.08 9.71 -0.19
CA LEU A 78 -1.94 10.16 0.91
C LEU A 78 -1.70 9.32 2.17
N GLY A 79 -1.51 8.00 2.03
CA GLY A 79 -1.10 7.12 3.12
C GLY A 79 0.21 7.54 3.76
N MET A 80 1.23 7.91 2.96
CA MET A 80 2.50 8.44 3.47
C MET A 80 2.31 9.73 4.28
N LEU A 81 1.36 10.57 3.88
CA LEU A 81 1.06 11.78 4.63
C LEU A 81 0.47 11.45 6.01
N PHE A 82 -0.44 10.48 6.08
CA PHE A 82 -1.02 10.03 7.36
C PHE A 82 0.03 9.39 8.27
N ASP A 83 0.90 8.52 7.72
CA ASP A 83 2.05 7.93 8.42
C ASP A 83 3.00 8.99 8.98
N ALA A 84 3.36 10.00 8.18
CA ALA A 84 4.21 11.08 8.65
C ALA A 84 3.56 11.94 9.76
N LEU A 85 2.22 12.05 9.74
CA LEU A 85 1.47 12.80 10.74
C LEU A 85 1.33 12.02 12.05
N ASP A 86 0.99 10.73 12.01
CA ASP A 86 0.82 9.91 13.21
C ASP A 86 2.14 9.74 13.96
N GLY A 87 3.26 9.49 13.24
CA GLY A 87 4.59 9.45 13.84
C GLY A 87 5.00 10.75 14.53
N ARG A 88 4.63 11.93 13.98
CA ARG A 88 4.86 13.22 14.65
C ARG A 88 3.97 13.41 15.86
N VAL A 89 2.69 13.10 15.74
CA VAL A 89 1.70 13.25 16.83
C VAL A 89 2.04 12.32 18.00
N ALA A 90 2.42 11.07 17.73
CA ALA A 90 2.83 10.11 18.77
C ALA A 90 4.04 10.62 19.57
N ARG A 91 5.05 11.20 18.89
CA ARG A 91 6.22 11.80 19.55
C ARG A 91 5.86 13.03 20.38
N LEU A 92 5.03 13.91 19.88
CA LEU A 92 4.59 15.11 20.61
C LEU A 92 3.73 14.78 21.82
N ALA A 93 2.94 13.70 21.75
CA ALA A 93 2.09 13.25 22.84
C ALA A 93 2.84 12.50 23.95
N ASN A 94 4.14 12.17 23.74
CA ASN A 94 4.95 11.33 24.66
C ASN A 94 4.25 9.99 25.02
N GLN A 95 3.52 9.42 24.05
CA GLN A 95 2.67 8.25 24.24
C GLN A 95 2.93 7.22 23.14
N THR A 96 4.12 6.65 23.13
CA THR A 96 4.40 5.43 22.37
C THR A 96 3.85 4.24 23.15
N SER A 97 2.85 3.56 22.59
CA SER A 97 2.39 2.28 23.13
C SER A 97 2.90 1.16 22.22
N ASP A 98 3.29 0.02 22.82
CA ASP A 98 3.71 -1.16 22.07
C ASP A 98 2.64 -1.60 21.05
N PHE A 99 1.37 -1.46 21.42
CA PHE A 99 0.25 -1.75 20.53
C PHE A 99 0.21 -0.79 19.34
N GLY A 100 0.45 0.52 19.56
CA GLY A 100 0.48 1.51 18.48
C GLY A 100 1.60 1.22 17.49
N ALA A 101 2.81 0.89 17.96
CA ALA A 101 3.95 0.55 17.12
C ALA A 101 3.69 -0.71 16.25
N GLN A 102 3.02 -1.72 16.82
CA GLN A 102 2.66 -2.93 16.08
C GLN A 102 1.58 -2.64 15.03
N LEU A 103 0.56 -1.85 15.38
CA LEU A 103 -0.50 -1.46 14.44
C LEU A 103 0.05 -0.62 13.28
N ASP A 104 0.98 0.28 13.56
CA ASP A 104 1.69 1.10 12.59
C ASP A 104 2.45 0.23 11.57
N SER A 105 3.25 -0.70 12.06
CA SER A 105 3.98 -1.65 11.21
C SER A 105 3.07 -2.50 10.33
N LEU A 106 1.91 -2.93 10.85
CA LEU A 106 0.91 -3.68 10.07
C LEU A 106 0.26 -2.79 8.99
N SER A 107 -0.05 -1.55 9.34
CA SER A 107 -0.58 -0.56 8.41
C SER A 107 0.39 -0.27 7.28
N ASP A 108 1.66 -0.03 7.63
CA ASP A 108 2.74 0.24 6.68
C ASP A 108 3.00 -0.94 5.73
N LEU A 109 2.92 -2.17 6.24
CA LEU A 109 3.05 -3.35 5.38
C LEU A 109 1.97 -3.39 4.30
N VAL A 110 0.74 -3.00 4.61
CA VAL A 110 -0.34 -2.94 3.63
C VAL A 110 -0.14 -1.77 2.68
N THR A 111 0.12 -0.57 3.19
CA THR A 111 0.14 0.67 2.39
C THR A 111 1.43 0.82 1.58
N PHE A 112 2.58 0.44 2.15
CA PHE A 112 3.89 0.61 1.50
C PHE A 112 4.51 -0.70 1.03
N GLY A 113 3.95 -1.84 1.41
CA GLY A 113 4.33 -3.16 0.91
C GLY A 113 3.35 -3.67 -0.14
N ALA A 114 2.16 -4.09 0.29
CA ALA A 114 1.21 -4.78 -0.56
C ALA A 114 0.61 -3.89 -1.66
N ALA A 115 0.21 -2.65 -1.35
CA ALA A 115 -0.43 -1.78 -2.35
C ALA A 115 0.50 -1.40 -3.51
N PRO A 116 1.76 -0.96 -3.30
CA PRO A 116 2.69 -0.70 -4.41
C PRO A 116 3.07 -1.96 -5.19
N ALA A 117 3.23 -3.11 -4.52
CA ALA A 117 3.50 -4.38 -5.17
C ALA A 117 2.37 -4.79 -6.12
N PHE A 118 1.13 -4.66 -5.66
CA PHE A 118 -0.05 -4.95 -6.45
C PHE A 118 -0.23 -3.96 -7.62
N LEU A 119 0.03 -2.67 -7.37
CA LEU A 119 0.06 -1.64 -8.42
C LEU A 119 1.10 -1.98 -9.49
N MET A 120 2.32 -2.38 -9.12
CA MET A 120 3.38 -2.76 -10.05
C MET A 120 2.95 -3.91 -10.96
N VAL A 121 2.28 -4.94 -10.42
CA VAL A 121 1.74 -6.06 -11.21
C VAL A 121 0.70 -5.58 -12.21
N LYS A 122 -0.16 -4.64 -11.79
CA LYS A 122 -1.24 -4.11 -12.63
C LYS A 122 -0.78 -3.10 -13.69
N MET A 123 0.34 -2.45 -13.47
CA MET A 123 0.95 -1.53 -14.45
C MET A 123 1.63 -2.24 -15.63
N CYS A 124 1.85 -3.54 -15.54
CA CYS A 124 2.55 -4.34 -16.55
C CYS A 124 1.62 -5.29 -17.34
N PRO A 125 0.53 -4.80 -17.96
CA PRO A 125 -0.44 -5.65 -18.67
C PRO A 125 0.12 -6.25 -19.96
N HIS A 126 1.14 -5.63 -20.57
CA HIS A 126 1.66 -5.98 -21.88
C HIS A 126 2.89 -6.91 -21.87
N PHE A 127 3.33 -7.37 -20.70
CA PHE A 127 4.39 -8.36 -20.66
C PHE A 127 3.87 -9.71 -21.16
N SER A 128 4.59 -10.30 -22.14
CA SER A 128 4.37 -11.67 -22.61
C SER A 128 4.32 -12.65 -21.43
N PHE A 129 3.66 -13.78 -21.61
CA PHE A 129 3.40 -14.77 -20.53
C PHE A 129 4.64 -15.11 -19.69
N GLU A 130 5.82 -15.23 -20.32
CA GLU A 130 7.08 -15.53 -19.63
C GLU A 130 7.54 -14.40 -18.69
N HIS A 131 7.40 -13.14 -19.11
CA HIS A 131 7.82 -11.98 -18.32
C HIS A 131 6.84 -11.64 -17.19
N ARG A 132 5.57 -12.01 -17.32
CA ARG A 132 4.55 -11.77 -16.28
C ARG A 132 4.85 -12.51 -14.98
N ASN A 133 5.39 -13.72 -15.07
CA ASN A 133 5.78 -14.49 -13.89
C ASN A 133 6.90 -13.81 -13.10
N TRP A 134 7.85 -13.17 -13.78
CA TRP A 134 8.92 -12.43 -13.12
C TRP A 134 8.40 -11.20 -12.35
N VAL A 135 7.40 -10.50 -12.89
CA VAL A 135 6.79 -9.35 -12.19
C VAL A 135 6.12 -9.80 -10.88
N TRP A 136 5.44 -10.94 -10.89
CA TRP A 136 4.86 -11.51 -9.68
C TRP A 136 5.92 -11.91 -8.64
N ILE A 137 7.01 -12.50 -9.09
CA ILE A 137 8.13 -12.86 -8.21
C ILE A 137 8.73 -11.61 -7.60
N ILE A 138 9.02 -10.58 -8.40
CA ILE A 138 9.58 -9.30 -7.93
C ILE A 138 8.64 -8.64 -6.93
N ALA A 139 7.33 -8.58 -7.24
CA ALA A 139 6.33 -8.01 -6.35
C ALA A 139 6.27 -8.75 -5.01
N THR A 140 6.31 -10.09 -5.05
CA THR A 140 6.32 -10.93 -3.83
C THR A 140 7.58 -10.69 -3.00
N VAL A 141 8.74 -10.68 -3.63
CA VAL A 141 10.03 -10.39 -2.96
C VAL A 141 10.00 -9.00 -2.32
N TYR A 142 9.47 -8.00 -3.01
CA TYR A 142 9.32 -6.65 -2.48
C TYR A 142 8.48 -6.63 -1.19
N VAL A 143 7.32 -7.32 -1.16
CA VAL A 143 6.48 -7.41 0.05
C VAL A 143 7.21 -8.13 1.18
N CYS A 144 7.88 -9.25 0.89
CA CYS A 144 8.66 -10.00 1.87
C CYS A 144 9.79 -9.16 2.47
N CYS A 145 10.54 -8.43 1.64
CA CYS A 145 11.61 -7.54 2.09
C CYS A 145 11.05 -6.40 2.95
N THR A 146 9.89 -5.85 2.60
CA THR A 146 9.21 -4.82 3.39
C THR A 146 8.81 -5.37 4.76
N ALA A 147 8.22 -6.57 4.82
CA ALA A 147 7.84 -7.22 6.07
C ALA A 147 9.05 -7.49 6.97
N LEU A 148 10.12 -8.07 6.41
CA LEU A 148 11.36 -8.34 7.16
C LEU A 148 11.99 -7.06 7.71
N ARG A 149 11.97 -5.99 6.93
CA ARG A 149 12.50 -4.70 7.34
C ARG A 149 11.71 -4.10 8.51
N LEU A 150 10.37 -4.10 8.44
CA LEU A 150 9.51 -3.61 9.52
C LEU A 150 9.67 -4.46 10.79
N ALA A 151 9.73 -5.78 10.64
CA ALA A 151 9.97 -6.69 11.76
C ALA A 151 11.33 -6.44 12.43
N ARG A 152 12.39 -6.24 11.63
CA ARG A 152 13.72 -5.92 12.14
C ARG A 152 13.71 -4.58 12.90
N PHE A 153 13.10 -3.56 12.33
CA PHE A 153 13.00 -2.25 12.98
C PHE A 153 12.31 -2.33 14.35
N ASN A 154 11.24 -3.11 14.47
CA ASN A 154 10.53 -3.31 15.72
C ASN A 154 11.37 -4.02 16.80
N VAL A 155 12.28 -4.90 16.40
CA VAL A 155 13.19 -5.58 17.34
C VAL A 155 14.32 -4.65 17.77
N GLU A 156 14.93 -3.92 16.83
CA GLU A 156 16.06 -3.03 17.09
C GLU A 156 15.67 -1.82 17.95
N THR A 157 14.44 -1.30 17.84
CA THR A 157 13.94 -0.20 18.68
C THR A 157 13.65 -0.60 20.12
N THR A 158 13.64 -1.89 20.44
CA THR A 158 13.43 -2.40 21.80
C THR A 158 14.77 -2.47 22.59
N GLU A 159 15.89 -2.50 21.90
CA GLU A 159 17.23 -2.46 22.48
C GLU A 159 17.74 -1.02 22.37
N GLU A 160 17.82 -0.32 23.50
CA GLU A 160 18.36 1.05 23.62
C GLU A 160 19.83 1.07 23.18
N ASP A 161 20.09 1.28 21.90
CA ASP A 161 21.41 1.65 21.41
C ASP A 161 21.34 2.89 20.53
N ASP A 162 22.08 3.89 20.99
CA ASP A 162 22.28 5.26 20.53
C ASP A 162 23.03 5.32 19.17
N HIS A 163 22.50 4.64 18.13
CA HIS A 163 23.08 4.68 16.81
C HIS A 163 22.09 5.24 15.76
N SER A 164 22.22 6.57 15.57
CA SER A 164 21.47 7.42 14.63
C SER A 164 21.73 7.15 13.14
N TRP A 165 22.10 5.94 12.73
CA TRP A 165 22.34 5.61 11.34
C TRP A 165 21.25 4.71 10.78
N PHE A 166 20.43 5.27 9.86
CA PHE A 166 19.46 4.49 9.10
C PHE A 166 20.19 3.54 8.11
N ASN A 167 20.13 2.25 8.36
CA ASN A 167 20.61 1.25 7.43
C ASN A 167 19.56 0.96 6.33
N GLY A 168 19.70 1.58 5.17
CA GLY A 168 18.92 1.31 3.98
C GLY A 168 17.78 2.31 3.69
N LEU A 169 17.09 2.12 2.56
CA LEU A 169 16.03 3.00 2.08
C LEU A 169 14.76 2.85 2.96
N PRO A 170 14.16 3.93 3.48
CA PRO A 170 12.89 3.87 4.22
C PRO A 170 11.76 3.22 3.42
N THR A 171 10.90 2.42 4.09
CA THR A 171 9.78 1.73 3.43
C THR A 171 8.86 2.69 2.67
N PRO A 172 8.46 3.86 3.24
CA PRO A 172 7.70 4.85 2.50
C PRO A 172 8.43 5.39 1.27
N ALA A 173 9.76 5.55 1.33
CA ALA A 173 10.53 6.03 0.18
C ALA A 173 10.56 5.02 -0.98
N ALA A 174 10.63 3.72 -0.70
CA ALA A 174 10.52 2.68 -1.71
C ALA A 174 9.14 2.67 -2.37
N ALA A 175 8.07 2.80 -1.57
CA ALA A 175 6.70 2.94 -2.06
C ALA A 175 6.51 4.23 -2.88
N ALA A 176 7.14 5.35 -2.45
CA ALA A 176 7.14 6.62 -3.17
C ALA A 176 7.75 6.50 -4.58
N ALA A 177 8.82 5.72 -4.74
CA ALA A 177 9.43 5.49 -6.04
C ALA A 177 8.46 4.80 -7.01
N ILE A 178 7.75 3.77 -6.56
CA ILE A 178 6.77 3.03 -7.38
C ILE A 178 5.55 3.92 -7.69
N ALA A 179 4.99 4.58 -6.66
CA ALA A 179 3.84 5.47 -6.83
C ALA A 179 4.19 6.69 -7.69
N GLY A 180 5.38 7.26 -7.51
CA GLY A 180 5.88 8.38 -8.30
C GLY A 180 6.07 8.00 -9.77
N PHE A 181 6.62 6.82 -10.05
CA PHE A 181 6.71 6.30 -11.41
C PHE A 181 5.31 6.16 -12.04
N ALA A 182 4.36 5.58 -11.31
CA ALA A 182 2.98 5.46 -11.75
C ALA A 182 2.36 6.82 -12.09
N LEU A 183 2.51 7.78 -11.18
CA LEU A 183 1.95 9.13 -11.36
C LEU A 183 2.58 9.84 -12.56
N ILE A 184 3.91 9.88 -12.66
CA ILE A 184 4.61 10.60 -13.72
C ILE A 184 4.32 9.96 -15.08
N PHE A 185 4.48 8.62 -15.19
CA PHE A 185 4.34 7.93 -16.47
C PHE A 185 2.93 8.02 -17.03
N TYR A 186 1.92 7.84 -16.18
CA TYR A 186 0.53 7.81 -16.63
C TYR A 186 -0.13 9.19 -16.70
N MET A 187 0.33 10.18 -15.92
CA MET A 187 -0.13 11.57 -16.06
C MET A 187 0.43 12.25 -17.32
N LEU A 188 1.66 11.91 -17.73
CA LEU A 188 2.23 12.47 -18.95
C LEU A 188 1.65 11.83 -20.21
N ARG A 189 1.01 10.68 -20.09
CA ARG A 189 0.43 9.95 -21.21
C ARG A 189 -1.08 10.22 -21.41
N SER A 190 -1.75 10.78 -20.41
CA SER A 190 -3.17 11.16 -20.49
C SER A 190 -3.32 12.54 -21.11
#